data_48f4fdea5f5b1db9c52284cfea950dc3
#
_entry.id   48f4fdea5f5b1db9c52284cfea950dc3
#
_cell.length_a   1.000
_cell.length_b   1.000
_cell.length_c   1.000
_cell.angle_alpha   90.00
_cell.angle_beta   90.00
_cell.angle_gamma   90.00
#
_symmetry.space_group_name_H-M   'P 1'
#
loop_
_entity.id
_entity.type
_entity.pdbx_description
1 polymer ?
#
loop_
_entity_poly.entity_id
_entity_poly.type
_entity_poly.pdbx_seq_one_letter_code
_entity_poly.pdbx_strand_id
1 'polypeptide(L)'
;MAEAEPLPSPDIDTLAQEGIVLVLDQITDPHNVGAILRSAAAFAVKAIVTTARHSPEATGVLAKSASGALELVPLVLVQNLARALTALNERGFLTVGLDSEGSDDLSKVELREPLALVLGAEGKGLRQLTRETCATVARLDMPGEIKSLNVSNAAVLALYVGASRLGLMGK
;
A
#
# COMPACT_ATOMS: atom_id res chain seq x y z
N MET A 1 17.90 6.04 31.33
CA MET A 1 17.37 7.20 30.63
C MET A 1 16.12 6.83 29.89
N ALA A 2 15.08 7.52 30.15
CA ALA A 2 13.87 7.28 29.40
C ALA A 2 13.95 8.05 28.11
N GLU A 3 14.12 7.36 27.06
CA GLU A 3 13.97 7.97 25.74
C GLU A 3 12.51 8.25 25.53
N ALA A 4 12.22 9.36 24.87
CA ALA A 4 10.88 9.57 24.38
C ALA A 4 10.59 8.48 23.39
N GLU A 5 9.78 7.53 23.77
CA GLU A 5 9.39 6.49 22.83
C GLU A 5 8.61 7.13 21.70
N PRO A 6 8.89 6.74 20.45
CA PRO A 6 8.04 7.17 19.36
C PRO A 6 6.63 6.66 19.60
N LEU A 7 5.64 7.36 19.07
CA LEU A 7 4.28 6.87 19.12
C LEU A 7 4.25 5.43 18.60
N PRO A 8 3.67 4.49 19.35
CA PRO A 8 3.65 3.11 18.88
C PRO A 8 2.92 3.02 17.55
N SER A 9 3.54 2.31 16.62
CA SER A 9 2.92 1.99 15.35
C SER A 9 1.72 1.06 15.61
N PRO A 10 0.58 1.28 14.94
CA PRO A 10 -0.51 0.30 15.02
C PRO A 10 -0.03 -1.08 14.59
N ASP A 11 -0.63 -2.10 15.17
CA ASP A 11 -0.34 -3.47 14.82
C ASP A 11 -1.28 -3.94 13.71
N ILE A 12 -0.80 -4.86 12.88
CA ILE A 12 -1.63 -5.51 11.87
C ILE A 12 -2.91 -6.08 12.51
N ASP A 13 -2.78 -6.66 13.70
CA ASP A 13 -3.91 -7.29 14.39
C ASP A 13 -4.99 -6.31 14.84
N THR A 14 -4.69 -5.03 14.85
CA THR A 14 -5.67 -4.00 15.25
C THR A 14 -6.36 -3.32 14.08
N LEU A 15 -5.98 -3.67 12.85
CA LEU A 15 -6.58 -3.05 11.68
C LEU A 15 -8.03 -3.48 11.50
N ALA A 16 -8.88 -2.52 11.14
CA ALA A 16 -10.27 -2.83 10.83
C ALA A 16 -10.35 -3.76 9.62
N GLN A 17 -11.26 -4.72 9.68
CA GLN A 17 -11.44 -5.71 8.60
C GLN A 17 -12.44 -5.18 7.57
N GLU A 18 -12.20 -3.97 7.11
CA GLU A 18 -13.01 -3.32 6.08
C GLU A 18 -12.14 -2.36 5.29
N GLY A 19 -12.60 -1.98 4.11
CA GLY A 19 -11.94 -0.99 3.28
C GLY A 19 -10.66 -1.49 2.66
N ILE A 20 -9.73 -0.56 2.44
CA ILE A 20 -8.47 -0.83 1.74
C ILE A 20 -7.30 -0.47 2.64
N VAL A 21 -6.28 -1.33 2.61
CA VAL A 21 -4.97 -1.11 3.21
C VAL A 21 -3.94 -1.13 2.08
N LEU A 22 -2.96 -0.23 2.12
CA LEU A 22 -1.83 -0.27 1.20
C LEU A 22 -0.63 -0.93 1.87
N VAL A 23 0.10 -1.72 1.11
CA VAL A 23 1.35 -2.35 1.57
C VAL A 23 2.44 -1.95 0.61
N LEU A 24 3.53 -1.40 1.13
CA LEU A 24 4.62 -0.90 0.31
C LEU A 24 5.84 -1.81 0.42
N ASP A 25 6.27 -2.35 -0.72
CA ASP A 25 7.43 -3.25 -0.78
C ASP A 25 8.65 -2.48 -1.27
N GLN A 26 9.49 -2.07 -0.33
CA GLN A 26 10.75 -1.35 -0.59
C GLN A 26 10.59 -0.01 -1.31
N ILE A 27 9.53 0.70 -1.00
CA ILE A 27 9.35 2.07 -1.48
C ILE A 27 9.89 3.00 -0.40
N THR A 28 11.03 3.62 -0.67
CA THR A 28 11.78 4.36 0.35
C THR A 28 11.91 5.86 0.09
N ASP A 29 11.61 6.30 -1.14
CA ASP A 29 11.73 7.73 -1.48
C ASP A 29 10.67 8.52 -0.72
N PRO A 30 11.07 9.50 0.12
CA PRO A 30 10.11 10.28 0.90
C PRO A 30 9.06 11.01 0.07
N HIS A 31 9.43 11.47 -1.12
CA HIS A 31 8.46 12.14 -2.01
C HIS A 31 7.38 11.17 -2.48
N ASN A 32 7.76 9.96 -2.86
CA ASN A 32 6.80 8.95 -3.26
C ASN A 32 5.92 8.53 -2.08
N VAL A 33 6.52 8.28 -0.94
CA VAL A 33 5.75 7.90 0.26
C VAL A 33 4.79 9.01 0.65
N GLY A 34 5.24 10.27 0.62
CA GLY A 34 4.36 11.40 0.92
C GLY A 34 3.20 11.52 -0.05
N ALA A 35 3.46 11.36 -1.34
CA ALA A 35 2.41 11.38 -2.36
C ALA A 35 1.42 10.23 -2.17
N ILE A 36 1.91 9.04 -1.86
CA ILE A 36 1.07 7.88 -1.59
C ILE A 36 0.19 8.12 -0.35
N LEU A 37 0.76 8.71 0.70
CA LEU A 37 -0.01 9.05 1.91
C LEU A 37 -1.15 10.02 1.59
N ARG A 38 -0.90 11.02 0.76
CA ARG A 38 -1.94 11.97 0.36
C ARG A 38 -3.05 11.27 -0.41
N SER A 39 -2.70 10.40 -1.34
CA SER A 39 -3.68 9.63 -2.10
C SER A 39 -4.45 8.67 -1.19
N ALA A 40 -3.75 8.03 -0.27
CA ALA A 40 -4.38 7.13 0.69
C ALA A 40 -5.42 7.88 1.54
N ALA A 41 -5.08 9.10 1.99
CA ALA A 41 -6.03 9.92 2.74
C ALA A 41 -7.25 10.28 1.89
N ALA A 42 -7.02 10.61 0.61
CA ALA A 42 -8.11 10.97 -0.29
C ALA A 42 -9.09 9.81 -0.53
N PHE A 43 -8.59 8.58 -0.51
CA PHE A 43 -9.42 7.39 -0.71
C PHE A 43 -9.82 6.70 0.59
N ALA A 44 -9.60 7.35 1.73
CA ALA A 44 -9.97 6.83 3.04
C ALA A 44 -9.35 5.45 3.33
N VAL A 45 -8.11 5.26 2.90
CA VAL A 45 -7.35 4.04 3.17
C VAL A 45 -7.17 3.88 4.68
N LYS A 46 -7.32 2.67 5.19
CA LYS A 46 -7.30 2.40 6.64
C LYS A 46 -5.91 2.43 7.25
N ALA A 47 -4.90 2.08 6.48
CA ALA A 47 -3.50 2.10 6.94
C ALA A 47 -2.56 1.89 5.76
N ILE A 48 -1.30 2.30 5.97
CA ILE A 48 -0.21 1.94 5.06
C ILE A 48 0.78 1.09 5.85
N VAL A 49 1.09 -0.09 5.32
CA VAL A 49 2.04 -1.03 5.92
C VAL A 49 3.36 -0.96 5.16
N THR A 50 4.45 -0.75 5.87
CA THR A 50 5.78 -0.74 5.27
C THR A 50 6.79 -1.28 6.28
N THR A 51 8.00 -1.63 5.80
CA THR A 51 9.01 -2.15 6.71
C THR A 51 9.71 -1.02 7.44
N ALA A 52 9.97 -1.21 8.72
CA ALA A 52 10.69 -0.23 9.53
C ALA A 52 12.08 0.05 8.97
N ARG A 53 12.73 -1.01 8.45
CA ARG A 53 14.10 -0.89 7.90
C ARG A 53 14.15 0.00 6.66
N HIS A 54 13.12 -0.06 5.82
CA HIS A 54 13.10 0.63 4.53
C HIS A 54 12.16 1.83 4.54
N SER A 55 11.55 2.13 5.68
CA SER A 55 10.69 3.29 5.80
C SER A 55 11.55 4.56 5.81
N PRO A 56 11.22 5.58 5.02
CA PRO A 56 11.87 6.87 5.19
C PRO A 56 11.53 7.42 6.56
N GLU A 57 12.48 8.07 7.19
CA GLU A 57 12.22 8.70 8.46
C GLU A 57 11.17 9.81 8.27
N ALA A 58 10.41 10.09 9.32
CA ALA A 58 9.45 11.18 9.30
C ALA A 58 10.24 12.51 9.31
N THR A 59 10.79 12.84 8.16
CA THR A 59 11.57 14.03 7.96
C THR A 59 10.66 15.20 7.59
N GLY A 60 11.23 16.40 7.58
CA GLY A 60 10.51 17.56 7.08
C GLY A 60 10.03 17.38 5.65
N VAL A 61 10.80 16.65 4.83
CA VAL A 61 10.43 16.37 3.46
C VAL A 61 9.17 15.51 3.41
N LEU A 62 9.13 14.43 4.20
CA LEU A 62 7.96 13.56 4.25
C LEU A 62 6.74 14.29 4.77
N ALA A 63 6.89 15.01 5.88
CA ALA A 63 5.79 15.77 6.48
C ALA A 63 5.23 16.80 5.51
N LYS A 64 6.12 17.51 4.81
CA LYS A 64 5.74 18.52 3.84
C LYS A 64 5.02 17.91 2.64
N SER A 65 5.55 16.78 2.14
CA SER A 65 4.96 16.09 0.99
C SER A 65 3.60 15.49 1.33
N ALA A 66 3.45 14.97 2.54
CA ALA A 66 2.21 14.33 2.98
C ALA A 66 1.09 15.33 3.28
N SER A 67 1.44 16.57 3.65
CA SER A 67 0.44 17.65 3.81
C SER A 67 -0.68 17.30 4.79
N GLY A 68 -0.33 16.79 5.97
CA GLY A 68 -1.31 16.43 7.01
C GLY A 68 -1.87 15.04 6.89
N ALA A 69 -1.60 14.32 5.80
CA ALA A 69 -2.14 12.98 5.60
C ALA A 69 -1.64 11.99 6.66
N LEU A 70 -0.48 12.25 7.27
CA LEU A 70 0.03 11.40 8.35
C LEU A 70 -0.91 11.31 9.55
N GLU A 71 -1.76 12.31 9.75
CA GLU A 71 -2.74 12.32 10.83
C GLU A 71 -3.98 11.50 10.48
N LEU A 72 -4.24 11.30 9.19
CA LEU A 72 -5.44 10.63 8.71
C LEU A 72 -5.23 9.16 8.42
N VAL A 73 -4.01 8.77 8.03
CA VAL A 73 -3.72 7.40 7.64
C VAL A 73 -2.56 6.89 8.49
N PRO A 74 -2.81 5.93 9.39
CA PRO A 74 -1.73 5.38 10.22
C PRO A 74 -0.70 4.64 9.37
N LEU A 75 0.56 4.83 9.74
CA LEU A 75 1.68 4.14 9.12
C LEU A 75 2.06 2.97 10.02
N VAL A 76 1.85 1.76 9.52
CA VAL A 76 2.14 0.53 10.27
C VAL A 76 3.52 0.05 9.88
N LEU A 77 4.46 0.08 10.82
CA LEU A 77 5.83 -0.34 10.59
C LEU A 77 6.01 -1.78 11.03
N VAL A 78 6.44 -2.63 10.10
CA VAL A 78 6.66 -4.05 10.38
C VAL A 78 8.12 -4.41 10.13
N GLN A 79 8.58 -5.48 10.75
CA GLN A 79 9.96 -5.94 10.57
C GLN A 79 10.12 -6.80 9.32
N ASN A 80 9.08 -7.53 8.97
CA ASN A 80 9.12 -8.49 7.86
C ASN A 80 7.82 -8.38 7.08
N LEU A 81 7.92 -7.96 5.83
CA LEU A 81 6.73 -7.71 5.02
C LEU A 81 5.99 -9.01 4.67
N ALA A 82 6.73 -10.08 4.38
CA ALA A 82 6.09 -11.37 4.07
C ALA A 82 5.27 -11.88 5.26
N ARG A 83 5.79 -11.72 6.47
CA ARG A 83 5.03 -12.09 7.67
C ARG A 83 3.80 -11.22 7.84
N ALA A 84 3.93 -9.93 7.55
CA ALA A 84 2.78 -9.02 7.63
C ALA A 84 1.71 -9.42 6.62
N LEU A 85 2.11 -9.78 5.40
CA LEU A 85 1.16 -10.25 4.38
C LEU A 85 0.49 -11.55 4.80
N THR A 86 1.23 -12.47 5.38
CA THR A 86 0.66 -13.71 5.90
C THR A 86 -0.38 -13.42 6.98
N ALA A 87 -0.05 -12.50 7.89
CA ALA A 87 -1.00 -12.09 8.94
C ALA A 87 -2.26 -11.45 8.35
N LEU A 88 -2.11 -10.62 7.32
CA LEU A 88 -3.26 -10.03 6.64
C LEU A 88 -4.12 -11.11 5.98
N ASN A 89 -3.49 -12.06 5.30
CA ASN A 89 -4.22 -13.18 4.70
C ASN A 89 -5.01 -13.96 5.75
N GLU A 90 -4.39 -14.24 6.89
CA GLU A 90 -5.05 -14.97 7.98
C GLU A 90 -6.22 -14.19 8.58
N ARG A 91 -6.15 -12.87 8.54
CA ARG A 91 -7.23 -12.01 9.03
C ARG A 91 -8.32 -11.77 7.99
N GLY A 92 -8.26 -12.45 6.87
CA GLY A 92 -9.30 -12.37 5.85
C GLY A 92 -9.10 -11.28 4.81
N PHE A 93 -7.98 -10.56 4.83
CA PHE A 93 -7.68 -9.59 3.79
C PHE A 93 -7.38 -10.31 2.47
N LEU A 94 -7.90 -9.77 1.40
CA LEU A 94 -7.51 -10.21 0.05
C LEU A 94 -6.25 -9.41 -0.32
N THR A 95 -5.12 -10.07 -0.35
CA THR A 95 -3.86 -9.40 -0.71
C THR A 95 -3.66 -9.48 -2.22
N VAL A 96 -3.62 -8.32 -2.87
CA VAL A 96 -3.45 -8.21 -4.31
C VAL A 96 -2.17 -7.45 -4.58
N GLY A 97 -1.17 -8.15 -5.08
CA GLY A 97 0.08 -7.54 -5.49
C GLY A 97 -0.08 -6.90 -6.87
N LEU A 98 0.56 -5.77 -7.09
CA LEU A 98 0.56 -5.09 -8.37
C LEU A 98 1.93 -5.24 -9.01
N ASP A 99 1.96 -5.92 -10.17
CA ASP A 99 3.19 -6.22 -10.88
C ASP A 99 2.86 -6.36 -12.35
N SER A 100 3.78 -5.97 -13.22
CA SER A 100 3.58 -6.04 -14.68
C SER A 100 3.33 -7.48 -15.16
N GLU A 101 3.75 -8.47 -14.39
CA GLU A 101 3.55 -9.87 -14.72
C GLU A 101 2.30 -10.46 -14.09
N GLY A 102 1.40 -9.62 -13.59
CA GLY A 102 0.15 -10.07 -12.98
C GLY A 102 -0.70 -10.86 -13.96
N SER A 103 -1.57 -11.70 -13.40
CA SER A 103 -2.39 -12.62 -14.18
C SER A 103 -3.44 -11.90 -15.04
N ASP A 104 -3.95 -10.77 -14.56
CA ASP A 104 -4.97 -10.01 -15.26
C ASP A 104 -4.92 -8.55 -14.81
N ASP A 105 -5.61 -7.69 -15.52
CA ASP A 105 -5.71 -6.29 -15.12
C ASP A 105 -6.50 -6.15 -13.81
N LEU A 106 -6.14 -5.18 -12.99
CA LEU A 106 -6.81 -4.96 -11.70
C LEU A 106 -8.31 -4.73 -11.86
N SER A 107 -8.74 -4.20 -12.99
CA SER A 107 -10.16 -3.98 -13.26
C SER A 107 -10.94 -5.28 -13.47
N LYS A 108 -10.25 -6.39 -13.68
CA LYS A 108 -10.88 -7.68 -14.03
C LYS A 108 -10.73 -8.75 -12.95
N VAL A 109 -9.73 -8.64 -12.08
CA VAL A 109 -9.55 -9.63 -11.01
C VAL A 109 -10.66 -9.49 -9.97
N GLU A 110 -10.96 -10.57 -9.29
CA GLU A 110 -11.97 -10.53 -8.22
C GLU A 110 -11.45 -9.72 -7.04
N LEU A 111 -12.25 -8.77 -6.58
CA LEU A 111 -11.89 -7.93 -5.42
C LEU A 111 -12.97 -8.02 -4.36
N ARG A 112 -12.55 -7.99 -3.10
CA ARG A 112 -13.46 -7.93 -1.95
C ARG A 112 -12.80 -7.22 -0.79
N GLU A 113 -13.60 -6.72 0.13
CA GLU A 113 -13.12 -6.16 1.39
C GLU A 113 -12.95 -7.26 2.44
N PRO A 114 -12.01 -7.11 3.34
CA PRO A 114 -10.98 -6.08 3.36
C PRO A 114 -9.91 -6.37 2.29
N LEU A 115 -9.47 -5.33 1.62
CA LEU A 115 -8.53 -5.43 0.50
C LEU A 115 -7.17 -4.84 0.89
N ALA A 116 -6.10 -5.58 0.62
CA ALA A 116 -4.75 -5.06 0.75
C ALA A 116 -4.10 -5.00 -0.62
N LEU A 117 -3.79 -3.79 -1.08
CA LEU A 117 -3.08 -3.57 -2.35
C LEU A 117 -1.60 -3.44 -2.05
N VAL A 118 -0.77 -4.22 -2.71
CA VAL A 118 0.67 -4.29 -2.46
C VAL A 118 1.41 -3.70 -3.64
N LEU A 119 2.20 -2.66 -3.38
CA LEU A 119 2.94 -1.92 -4.39
C LEU A 119 4.43 -2.18 -4.26
N GLY A 120 5.11 -2.41 -5.38
CA GLY A 120 6.56 -2.59 -5.41
C GLY A 120 7.27 -1.35 -5.91
N ALA A 121 8.59 -1.33 -5.74
CA ALA A 121 9.42 -0.22 -6.18
C ALA A 121 9.34 -0.02 -7.69
N GLU A 122 9.43 1.23 -8.11
CA GLU A 122 9.39 1.58 -9.53
C GLU A 122 10.50 0.86 -10.30
N GLY A 123 10.13 0.26 -11.42
CA GLY A 123 11.07 -0.44 -12.30
C GLY A 123 11.45 -1.83 -11.83
N LYS A 124 11.30 -2.14 -10.55
CA LYS A 124 11.67 -3.45 -10.00
C LYS A 124 10.46 -4.33 -9.73
N GLY A 125 9.29 -3.71 -9.52
CA GLY A 125 8.10 -4.44 -9.15
C GLY A 125 8.20 -5.06 -7.76
N LEU A 126 7.43 -6.10 -7.53
CA LEU A 126 7.42 -6.79 -6.26
C LEU A 126 8.59 -7.76 -6.15
N ARG A 127 9.17 -7.87 -4.95
CA ARG A 127 10.12 -8.95 -4.69
C ARG A 127 9.41 -10.29 -4.80
N GLN A 128 10.17 -11.33 -5.13
CA GLN A 128 9.60 -12.65 -5.37
C GLN A 128 8.80 -13.17 -4.18
N LEU A 129 9.34 -13.07 -2.97
CA LEU A 129 8.64 -13.55 -1.78
C LEU A 129 7.35 -12.77 -1.53
N THR A 130 7.36 -11.47 -1.75
CA THR A 130 6.16 -10.65 -1.64
C THR A 130 5.09 -11.12 -2.62
N ARG A 131 5.48 -11.33 -3.88
CA ARG A 131 4.58 -11.78 -4.92
C ARG A 131 3.97 -13.15 -4.58
N GLU A 132 4.81 -14.07 -4.10
CA GLU A 132 4.34 -15.42 -3.75
C GLU A 132 3.40 -15.42 -2.54
N THR A 133 3.55 -14.46 -1.64
CA THR A 133 2.74 -14.38 -0.43
C THR A 133 1.38 -13.74 -0.70
N CYS A 134 1.28 -12.92 -1.74
CA CYS A 134 -0.01 -12.32 -2.12
C CYS A 134 -0.99 -13.39 -2.59
N ALA A 135 -2.26 -13.21 -2.26
CA ALA A 135 -3.31 -14.13 -2.71
C ALA A 135 -3.44 -14.12 -4.23
N THR A 136 -3.26 -12.97 -4.84
CA THR A 136 -3.23 -12.85 -6.30
C THR A 136 -2.33 -11.68 -6.69
N VAL A 137 -1.89 -11.68 -7.94
CA VAL A 137 -1.08 -10.59 -8.49
C VAL A 137 -1.79 -10.09 -9.73
N ALA A 138 -2.06 -8.81 -9.76
CA ALA A 138 -2.72 -8.14 -10.86
C ALA A 138 -1.76 -7.16 -11.53
N ARG A 139 -2.13 -6.69 -12.71
CA ARG A 139 -1.38 -5.67 -13.42
C ARG A 139 -2.27 -4.47 -13.71
N LEU A 140 -1.64 -3.37 -14.09
CA LEU A 140 -2.35 -2.18 -14.56
C LEU A 140 -2.04 -2.04 -16.04
N ASP A 141 -2.99 -2.39 -16.89
CA ASP A 141 -2.80 -2.32 -18.34
C ASP A 141 -2.88 -0.88 -18.81
N MET A 142 -1.98 -0.54 -19.73
CA MET A 142 -1.89 0.80 -20.30
C MET A 142 -1.76 0.67 -21.81
N PRO A 143 -2.47 1.53 -22.59
CA PRO A 143 -2.47 1.40 -24.06
C PRO A 143 -1.22 1.97 -24.72
N GLY A 144 -0.45 2.79 -24.02
CA GLY A 144 0.72 3.44 -24.59
C GLY A 144 1.94 2.52 -24.65
N GLU A 145 3.02 3.04 -25.22
CA GLU A 145 4.28 2.30 -25.32
C GLU A 145 5.02 2.23 -23.99
N ILE A 146 4.88 3.24 -23.15
CA ILE A 146 5.48 3.22 -21.82
C ILE A 146 4.55 2.43 -20.90
N LYS A 147 5.03 1.31 -20.38
CA LYS A 147 4.22 0.35 -19.64
C LYS A 147 4.36 0.45 -18.14
N SER A 148 5.22 1.33 -17.62
CA SER A 148 5.38 1.51 -16.19
C SER A 148 5.04 2.93 -15.79
N LEU A 149 4.42 3.07 -14.63
CA LEU A 149 4.10 4.36 -14.03
C LEU A 149 5.01 4.61 -12.84
N ASN A 150 5.23 5.87 -12.52
CA ASN A 150 5.78 6.23 -11.22
C ASN A 150 4.91 5.58 -10.14
N VAL A 151 5.53 5.09 -9.07
CA VAL A 151 4.82 4.30 -8.07
C VAL A 151 3.68 5.09 -7.40
N SER A 152 3.84 6.39 -7.19
CA SER A 152 2.76 7.19 -6.60
C SER A 152 1.57 7.32 -7.55
N ASN A 153 1.82 7.40 -8.85
CA ASN A 153 0.75 7.42 -9.85
C ASN A 153 0.07 6.06 -9.95
N ALA A 154 0.84 4.98 -9.88
CA ALA A 154 0.28 3.63 -9.86
C ALA A 154 -0.61 3.43 -8.62
N ALA A 155 -0.20 3.98 -7.48
CA ALA A 155 -1.00 3.92 -6.26
C ALA A 155 -2.36 4.62 -6.43
N VAL A 156 -2.37 5.82 -7.01
CA VAL A 156 -3.63 6.54 -7.26
C VAL A 156 -4.55 5.73 -8.15
N LEU A 157 -3.99 5.22 -9.26
CA LEU A 157 -4.80 4.44 -10.20
C LEU A 157 -5.36 3.19 -9.55
N ALA A 158 -4.53 2.47 -8.80
CA ALA A 158 -4.97 1.24 -8.12
C ALA A 158 -6.04 1.55 -7.07
N LEU A 159 -5.88 2.64 -6.33
CA LEU A 159 -6.86 3.04 -5.33
C LEU A 159 -8.19 3.43 -5.99
N TYR A 160 -8.14 4.16 -7.09
CA TYR A 160 -9.36 4.53 -7.80
C TYR A 160 -10.10 3.27 -8.29
N VAL A 161 -9.39 2.37 -8.94
CA VAL A 161 -10.00 1.13 -9.43
C VAL A 161 -10.55 0.29 -8.28
N GLY A 162 -9.75 0.09 -7.23
CA GLY A 162 -10.17 -0.71 -6.08
C GLY A 162 -11.38 -0.12 -5.36
N ALA A 163 -11.31 1.17 -5.03
CA ALA A 163 -12.41 1.83 -4.32
C ALA A 163 -13.68 1.87 -5.17
N SER A 164 -13.54 2.11 -6.47
CA SER A 164 -14.67 2.14 -7.38
C SER A 164 -15.35 0.77 -7.46
N ARG A 165 -14.56 -0.28 -7.65
CA ARG A 165 -15.10 -1.63 -7.77
C ARG A 165 -15.70 -2.16 -6.47
N LEU A 166 -15.20 -1.72 -5.33
CA LEU A 166 -15.74 -2.10 -4.02
C LEU A 166 -16.92 -1.25 -3.58
N GLY A 167 -17.30 -0.26 -4.38
CA GLY A 167 -18.42 0.61 -4.05
C GLY A 167 -18.12 1.59 -2.92
N LEU A 168 -16.86 1.96 -2.73
CA LEU A 168 -16.45 2.84 -1.65
C LEU A 168 -16.45 4.32 -2.03
N MET A 169 -16.61 4.62 -3.31
CA MET A 169 -16.60 6.00 -3.79
C MET A 169 -17.87 6.71 -3.34
N GLY A 170 -17.72 7.94 -2.84
CA GLY A 170 -18.86 8.75 -2.45
C GLY A 170 -19.44 8.42 -1.08
N LYS A 171 -18.77 7.57 -0.32
CA LYS A 171 -19.21 7.26 1.03
C LYS A 171 -18.60 8.18 2.07
#